data_b0685b7bc0307af770d0cea172c6ea85
#
_entry.id   b0685b7bc0307af770d0cea172c6ea85
#
_cell.length_a   1.000
_cell.length_b   1.000
_cell.length_c   1.000
_cell.angle_alpha   90.00
_cell.angle_beta   90.00
_cell.angle_gamma   90.00
#
_symmetry.space_group_name_H-M   'P 1'
#
loop_
_entity.id
_entity.type
_entity.pdbx_description
1 polymer ?
#
loop_
_entity_poly.entity_id
_entity_poly.type
_entity_poly.pdbx_seq_one_letter_code
_entity_poly.pdbx_strand_id
1 'polypeptide(L)'
;AFLHYSDLNPNFRSIYKYTKAAQDGHPYSMDSFLKEPEIIKTGKINNVVAKNQHILVQIIKEPIQTKGPRLSCEISLAGRYLVLTPFNEVVGVSRKIASANERKRLQALIEQLRPKGFGVIIRTVAEGVATQLLHEDLNDLIAQWAEITKRLQQLQAPQIVYSETRKTNTLLRDVLNDSFNNVVVNEPSIANEVKEYIKKISPGSEKMVTLHTTGKSVFDQFGVTKQIKSLFSRTVNMDSGAYLIVEHTEALHVIDVNSGNKTAVKGDQEQNAVAVNVEAAKEIARQLRLRDLGGIIIVDFIDMKHPDNKKAVYNALKEAMANDRAKHTILPISKFGVAQITRQRVKPEVNITTTEVCPTCSGTGKIEASVLLIDDIERKIKYLVKNQNQQYVKLIVHPFVESNIKKGRFFNSIQW
;
A
#
# COMPACT_ATOMS: atom_id res chain seq x y z
N ALA A 1 8.08 -7.35 -18.38
CA ALA A 1 8.81 -7.73 -17.16
C ALA A 1 10.23 -7.15 -17.21
N PHE A 2 10.79 -6.83 -16.07
CA PHE A 2 12.12 -6.24 -15.94
C PHE A 2 12.94 -7.05 -14.93
N LEU A 3 14.12 -7.52 -15.36
CA LEU A 3 15.13 -8.18 -14.54
C LEU A 3 16.44 -7.38 -14.67
N HIS A 4 16.90 -6.80 -13.57
CA HIS A 4 18.17 -6.08 -13.53
C HIS A 4 19.30 -7.03 -13.15
N TYR A 5 20.54 -6.76 -13.59
CA TYR A 5 21.70 -7.61 -13.28
C TYR A 5 21.89 -7.77 -11.76
N SER A 6 21.69 -6.73 -10.97
CA SER A 6 21.77 -6.78 -9.51
C SER A 6 20.70 -7.66 -8.84
N ASP A 7 19.62 -8.00 -9.56
CA ASP A 7 18.55 -8.87 -9.08
C ASP A 7 18.84 -10.37 -9.40
N LEU A 8 19.98 -10.66 -10.04
CA LEU A 8 20.48 -12.02 -10.18
C LEU A 8 21.08 -12.48 -8.84
N ASN A 9 20.79 -13.73 -8.45
CA ASN A 9 21.41 -14.34 -7.28
C ASN A 9 22.90 -14.59 -7.54
N PRO A 10 23.83 -14.39 -6.59
CA PRO A 10 25.23 -14.81 -6.75
C PRO A 10 25.37 -16.28 -7.21
N ASN A 11 24.50 -17.15 -6.71
CA ASN A 11 24.45 -18.57 -7.07
C ASN A 11 23.58 -18.86 -8.32
N PHE A 12 23.40 -17.89 -9.22
CA PHE A 12 22.56 -18.02 -10.41
C PHE A 12 22.86 -19.27 -11.25
N ARG A 13 24.13 -19.58 -11.45
CA ARG A 13 24.57 -20.77 -12.21
C ARG A 13 24.12 -22.08 -11.55
N SER A 14 24.21 -22.13 -10.24
CA SER A 14 23.71 -23.24 -9.42
C SER A 14 22.18 -23.40 -9.52
N ILE A 15 21.45 -22.30 -9.40
CA ILE A 15 19.99 -22.28 -9.56
C ILE A 15 19.59 -22.76 -10.94
N TYR A 16 20.25 -22.26 -11.99
CA TYR A 16 19.97 -22.65 -13.36
C TYR A 16 20.24 -24.13 -13.60
N LYS A 17 21.40 -24.64 -13.17
CA LYS A 17 21.76 -26.07 -13.30
C LYS A 17 20.75 -26.96 -12.57
N TYR A 18 20.36 -26.59 -11.36
CA TYR A 18 19.40 -27.35 -10.57
C TYR A 18 18.00 -27.35 -11.23
N THR A 19 17.52 -26.20 -11.66
CA THR A 19 16.19 -26.07 -12.28
C THR A 19 16.12 -26.78 -13.64
N LYS A 20 17.18 -26.69 -14.43
CA LYS A 20 17.28 -27.39 -15.70
C LYS A 20 17.27 -28.91 -15.49
N ALA A 21 18.06 -29.43 -14.57
CA ALA A 21 18.07 -30.87 -14.27
C ALA A 21 16.71 -31.35 -13.75
N ALA A 22 16.01 -30.55 -12.97
CA ALA A 22 14.64 -30.86 -12.56
C ALA A 22 13.69 -30.93 -13.76
N GLN A 23 13.76 -29.98 -14.71
CA GLN A 23 12.98 -30.01 -15.95
C GLN A 23 13.30 -31.22 -16.86
N ASP A 24 14.57 -31.62 -16.89
CA ASP A 24 15.00 -32.77 -17.66
C ASP A 24 14.66 -34.11 -16.97
N GLY A 25 13.93 -34.10 -15.85
CA GLY A 25 13.48 -35.29 -15.13
C GLY A 25 14.49 -35.87 -14.14
N HIS A 26 15.62 -35.23 -13.92
CA HIS A 26 16.72 -35.66 -13.04
C HIS A 26 17.00 -34.68 -11.90
N PRO A 27 16.02 -34.47 -10.95
CA PRO A 27 16.19 -33.51 -9.88
C PRO A 27 17.34 -33.92 -8.96
N TYR A 28 18.18 -32.94 -8.62
CA TYR A 28 19.20 -33.13 -7.59
C TYR A 28 18.55 -33.06 -6.18
N SER A 29 19.13 -33.85 -5.24
CA SER A 29 18.92 -33.55 -3.82
C SER A 29 19.73 -32.30 -3.42
N MET A 30 19.14 -31.39 -2.69
CA MET A 30 19.86 -30.19 -2.22
C MET A 30 21.08 -30.52 -1.37
N ASP A 31 21.02 -31.62 -0.58
CA ASP A 31 22.11 -32.05 0.29
C ASP A 31 23.37 -32.51 -0.47
N SER A 32 23.18 -33.11 -1.67
CA SER A 32 24.25 -33.63 -2.52
C SER A 32 24.57 -32.71 -3.70
N PHE A 33 23.89 -31.59 -3.84
CA PHE A 33 24.07 -30.68 -4.97
C PHE A 33 25.41 -29.93 -4.88
N LEU A 34 26.26 -30.09 -5.90
CA LEU A 34 27.50 -29.35 -6.03
C LEU A 34 27.24 -27.98 -6.66
N LYS A 35 27.50 -26.91 -5.90
CA LYS A 35 27.35 -25.54 -6.36
C LYS A 35 28.33 -25.18 -7.46
N GLU A 36 27.86 -24.42 -8.42
CA GLU A 36 28.66 -23.75 -9.44
C GLU A 36 29.33 -22.48 -8.88
N PRO A 37 30.40 -21.99 -9.48
CA PRO A 37 31.03 -20.73 -9.09
C PRO A 37 30.06 -19.58 -9.12
N GLU A 38 30.15 -18.74 -8.11
CA GLU A 38 29.30 -17.52 -7.99
C GLU A 38 29.56 -16.54 -9.14
N ILE A 39 28.49 -15.77 -9.49
CA ILE A 39 28.64 -14.70 -10.45
C ILE A 39 29.09 -13.41 -9.75
N ILE A 40 29.90 -12.62 -10.44
CA ILE A 40 30.36 -11.32 -9.94
C ILE A 40 29.24 -10.30 -10.11
N LYS A 41 28.75 -9.69 -9.03
CA LYS A 41 27.59 -8.75 -9.04
C LYS A 41 27.82 -7.46 -9.84
N THR A 42 29.03 -7.14 -10.27
CA THR A 42 29.38 -5.97 -11.10
C THR A 42 29.49 -6.30 -12.60
N GLY A 43 29.07 -7.50 -13.02
CA GLY A 43 29.16 -7.98 -14.40
C GLY A 43 28.06 -7.44 -15.32
N LYS A 44 28.10 -7.94 -16.56
CA LYS A 44 27.03 -7.65 -17.57
C LYS A 44 26.14 -8.89 -17.73
N ILE A 45 24.84 -8.69 -17.89
CA ILE A 45 23.85 -9.76 -17.99
C ILE A 45 24.14 -10.75 -19.13
N ASN A 46 24.65 -10.27 -20.26
CA ASN A 46 24.99 -11.08 -21.44
C ASN A 46 26.10 -12.11 -21.18
N ASN A 47 26.90 -11.93 -20.11
CA ASN A 47 27.97 -12.88 -19.74
C ASN A 47 27.42 -14.01 -18.86
N VAL A 48 26.21 -13.94 -18.40
CA VAL A 48 25.62 -14.86 -17.42
C VAL A 48 24.34 -15.51 -17.96
N VAL A 49 23.52 -14.78 -18.70
CA VAL A 49 22.25 -15.23 -19.25
C VAL A 49 22.31 -15.20 -20.78
N ALA A 50 22.03 -16.34 -21.41
CA ALA A 50 21.97 -16.47 -22.86
C ALA A 50 20.55 -16.10 -23.38
N LYS A 51 20.47 -15.73 -24.66
CA LYS A 51 19.20 -15.52 -25.35
C LYS A 51 18.41 -16.84 -25.41
N ASN A 52 17.10 -16.78 -25.17
CA ASN A 52 16.18 -17.93 -25.12
C ASN A 52 16.47 -18.94 -23.98
N GLN A 53 17.20 -18.54 -22.98
CA GLN A 53 17.43 -19.35 -21.79
C GLN A 53 16.22 -19.28 -20.85
N HIS A 54 15.69 -20.44 -20.43
CA HIS A 54 14.62 -20.51 -19.44
C HIS A 54 15.24 -20.43 -18.04
N ILE A 55 14.77 -19.49 -17.24
CA ILE A 55 15.28 -19.25 -15.88
C ILE A 55 14.13 -19.19 -14.87
N LEU A 56 14.39 -19.66 -13.65
CA LEU A 56 13.45 -19.51 -12.54
C LEU A 56 13.58 -18.10 -11.96
N VAL A 57 12.45 -17.39 -11.88
CA VAL A 57 12.40 -16.05 -11.35
C VAL A 57 11.24 -15.89 -10.36
N GLN A 58 11.40 -15.00 -9.41
CA GLN A 58 10.36 -14.57 -8.48
C GLN A 58 9.91 -13.16 -8.85
N ILE A 59 8.59 -12.93 -8.86
CA ILE A 59 8.03 -11.59 -9.02
C ILE A 59 8.12 -10.88 -7.67
N ILE A 60 8.96 -9.85 -7.58
CA ILE A 60 9.13 -9.05 -6.35
C ILE A 60 8.26 -7.79 -6.32
N LYS A 61 7.80 -7.35 -7.49
CA LYS A 61 6.81 -6.26 -7.61
C LYS A 61 5.85 -6.59 -8.75
N GLU A 62 4.58 -6.46 -8.46
CA GLU A 62 3.53 -6.56 -9.47
C GLU A 62 3.62 -5.40 -10.47
N PRO A 63 3.06 -5.55 -11.68
CA PRO A 63 3.02 -4.47 -12.66
C PRO A 63 2.26 -3.26 -12.11
N ILE A 64 2.78 -2.06 -12.34
CA ILE A 64 2.16 -0.80 -11.92
C ILE A 64 1.94 0.05 -13.17
N GLN A 65 0.70 0.34 -13.51
CA GLN A 65 0.31 1.10 -14.71
C GLN A 65 0.96 0.52 -15.99
N THR A 66 1.79 1.29 -16.69
CA THR A 66 2.50 0.87 -17.91
C THR A 66 3.80 0.10 -17.64
N LYS A 67 4.27 0.05 -16.38
CA LYS A 67 5.52 -0.64 -16.02
C LYS A 67 5.23 -2.11 -15.73
N GLY A 68 5.91 -3.00 -16.45
CA GLY A 68 5.84 -4.44 -16.22
C GLY A 68 6.37 -4.87 -14.84
N PRO A 69 6.13 -6.13 -14.43
CA PRO A 69 6.58 -6.64 -13.15
C PRO A 69 8.10 -6.63 -13.03
N ARG A 70 8.61 -6.39 -11.81
CA ARG A 70 10.02 -6.54 -11.50
C ARG A 70 10.30 -7.97 -11.02
N LEU A 71 11.32 -8.58 -11.62
CA LEU A 71 11.72 -9.95 -11.36
C LEU A 71 13.04 -10.00 -10.58
N SER A 72 13.25 -11.10 -9.85
CA SER A 72 14.51 -11.45 -9.20
C SER A 72 14.80 -12.93 -9.38
N CYS A 73 16.07 -13.30 -9.45
CA CYS A 73 16.52 -14.67 -9.33
C CYS A 73 16.92 -15.04 -7.88
N GLU A 74 16.77 -14.11 -6.93
CA GLU A 74 16.90 -14.39 -5.51
C GLU A 74 15.58 -14.98 -5.01
N ILE A 75 15.45 -16.30 -5.08
CA ILE A 75 14.25 -17.02 -4.64
C ILE A 75 14.17 -17.04 -3.13
N SER A 76 13.02 -16.66 -2.58
CA SER A 76 12.74 -16.69 -1.15
C SER A 76 11.34 -17.17 -0.87
N LEU A 77 11.18 -18.07 0.09
CA LEU A 77 9.88 -18.56 0.56
C LEU A 77 9.64 -18.03 1.97
N ALA A 78 8.55 -17.28 2.13
CA ALA A 78 8.25 -16.60 3.37
C ALA A 78 7.29 -17.43 4.24
N GLY A 79 7.77 -17.92 5.39
CA GLY A 79 6.97 -18.46 6.48
C GLY A 79 6.48 -17.40 7.45
N ARG A 80 5.89 -17.82 8.55
CA ARG A 80 5.48 -16.91 9.62
C ARG A 80 6.69 -16.34 10.37
N TYR A 81 7.59 -17.20 10.79
CA TYR A 81 8.75 -16.87 11.63
C TYR A 81 10.05 -16.79 10.83
N LEU A 82 10.13 -17.52 9.74
CA LEU A 82 11.32 -17.73 8.95
C LEU A 82 11.12 -17.36 7.48
N VAL A 83 12.21 -17.05 6.80
CA VAL A 83 12.23 -16.96 5.34
C VAL A 83 13.33 -17.92 4.83
N LEU A 84 12.94 -18.88 4.01
CA LEU A 84 13.87 -19.86 3.42
C LEU A 84 14.44 -19.32 2.11
N THR A 85 15.77 -19.38 1.96
CA THR A 85 16.47 -18.94 0.76
C THR A 85 17.28 -20.11 0.19
N PRO A 86 16.79 -20.79 -0.85
CA PRO A 86 17.53 -21.89 -1.49
C PRO A 86 18.87 -21.43 -2.06
N PHE A 87 19.84 -22.32 -2.11
CA PHE A 87 21.23 -22.12 -2.61
C PHE A 87 22.06 -21.12 -1.79
N ASN A 88 21.54 -20.65 -0.67
CA ASN A 88 22.27 -19.85 0.31
C ASN A 88 22.66 -20.71 1.52
N GLU A 89 23.58 -20.24 2.35
CA GLU A 89 23.97 -20.94 3.60
C GLU A 89 24.03 -19.99 4.79
N VAL A 90 23.60 -18.75 4.59
CA VAL A 90 23.65 -17.73 5.64
C VAL A 90 22.40 -17.81 6.50
N VAL A 91 22.59 -17.85 7.83
CA VAL A 91 21.50 -17.61 8.79
C VAL A 91 21.54 -16.15 9.21
N GLY A 92 20.51 -15.40 8.81
CA GLY A 92 20.32 -13.99 9.14
C GLY A 92 19.27 -13.83 10.23
N VAL A 93 19.45 -12.86 11.13
CA VAL A 93 18.46 -12.50 12.16
C VAL A 93 18.02 -11.06 11.94
N SER A 94 16.72 -10.79 12.05
CA SER A 94 16.16 -9.44 11.93
C SER A 94 16.83 -8.49 12.91
N ARG A 95 17.31 -7.36 12.39
CA ARG A 95 17.92 -6.28 13.20
C ARG A 95 16.91 -5.60 14.15
N LYS A 96 15.62 -5.81 13.94
CA LYS A 96 14.55 -5.25 14.80
C LYS A 96 14.38 -6.02 16.10
N ILE A 97 14.95 -7.22 16.24
CA ILE A 97 15.02 -7.95 17.52
C ILE A 97 16.07 -7.23 18.39
N ALA A 98 15.61 -6.56 19.43
CA ALA A 98 16.47 -5.71 20.26
C ALA A 98 17.46 -6.52 21.12
N SER A 99 17.01 -7.66 21.67
CA SER A 99 17.80 -8.51 22.57
C SER A 99 18.92 -9.23 21.82
N ALA A 100 20.18 -8.92 22.17
CA ALA A 100 21.35 -9.59 21.61
C ALA A 100 21.40 -11.09 21.99
N ASN A 101 20.96 -11.43 23.21
CA ASN A 101 20.91 -12.83 23.68
C ASN A 101 19.90 -13.63 22.87
N GLU A 102 18.72 -13.05 22.63
CA GLU A 102 17.67 -13.70 21.85
C GLU A 102 18.12 -13.90 20.40
N ARG A 103 18.78 -12.91 19.79
CA ARG A 103 19.35 -13.07 18.43
C ARG A 103 20.34 -14.23 18.37
N LYS A 104 21.24 -14.36 19.35
CA LYS A 104 22.19 -15.48 19.45
C LYS A 104 21.47 -16.83 19.62
N ARG A 105 20.47 -16.89 20.50
CA ARG A 105 19.65 -18.09 20.73
C ARG A 105 19.00 -18.57 19.43
N LEU A 106 18.29 -17.67 18.77
CA LEU A 106 17.58 -17.97 17.52
C LEU A 106 18.54 -18.37 16.39
N GLN A 107 19.68 -17.68 16.25
CA GLN A 107 20.69 -18.00 15.26
C GLN A 107 21.26 -19.39 15.47
N ALA A 108 21.73 -19.71 16.68
CA ALA A 108 22.30 -21.03 17.01
C ALA A 108 21.29 -22.16 16.79
N LEU A 109 20.02 -21.92 17.17
CA LEU A 109 18.96 -22.90 16.97
C LEU A 109 18.73 -23.21 15.49
N ILE A 110 18.59 -22.17 14.66
CA ILE A 110 18.33 -22.36 13.23
C ILE A 110 19.56 -22.91 12.51
N GLU A 111 20.78 -22.57 12.91
CA GLU A 111 22.01 -23.18 12.36
C GLU A 111 22.05 -24.69 12.57
N GLN A 112 21.50 -25.20 13.69
CA GLN A 112 21.40 -26.63 13.95
C GLN A 112 20.28 -27.32 13.15
N LEU A 113 19.16 -26.62 12.92
CA LEU A 113 17.96 -27.20 12.31
C LEU A 113 17.96 -27.13 10.78
N ARG A 114 18.65 -26.16 10.19
CA ARG A 114 18.60 -25.95 8.75
C ARG A 114 19.31 -27.05 7.96
N PRO A 115 18.71 -27.56 6.89
CA PRO A 115 19.41 -28.50 6.01
C PRO A 115 20.47 -27.79 5.15
N LYS A 116 21.40 -28.57 4.60
CA LYS A 116 22.41 -28.05 3.67
C LYS A 116 21.79 -27.46 2.42
N GLY A 117 22.42 -26.42 1.86
CA GLY A 117 21.96 -25.76 0.65
C GLY A 117 20.86 -24.72 0.86
N PHE A 118 20.40 -24.50 2.09
CA PHE A 118 19.40 -23.48 2.41
C PHE A 118 19.95 -22.44 3.38
N GLY A 119 19.71 -21.18 3.08
CA GLY A 119 19.82 -20.09 4.05
C GLY A 119 18.48 -19.81 4.70
N VAL A 120 18.51 -19.23 5.88
CA VAL A 120 17.29 -18.86 6.62
C VAL A 120 17.42 -17.45 7.19
N ILE A 121 16.40 -16.64 6.98
CA ILE A 121 16.30 -15.31 7.62
C ILE A 121 15.21 -15.38 8.69
N ILE A 122 15.59 -15.08 9.92
CA ILE A 122 14.69 -15.09 11.08
C ILE A 122 13.98 -13.74 11.16
N ARG A 123 12.64 -13.77 11.14
CA ARG A 123 11.78 -12.58 11.17
C ARG A 123 11.63 -12.05 12.61
N THR A 124 11.22 -10.81 12.75
CA THR A 124 11.03 -10.16 14.06
C THR A 124 9.99 -10.88 14.93
N VAL A 125 8.94 -11.43 14.30
CA VAL A 125 7.88 -12.18 15.01
C VAL A 125 8.34 -13.51 15.59
N ALA A 126 9.57 -13.93 15.34
CA ALA A 126 10.19 -15.12 15.94
C ALA A 126 10.73 -14.87 17.37
N GLU A 127 10.76 -13.60 17.83
CA GLU A 127 11.22 -13.24 19.16
C GLU A 127 10.37 -13.91 20.24
N GLY A 128 11.00 -14.65 21.18
CA GLY A 128 10.32 -15.37 22.26
C GLY A 128 9.56 -16.63 21.83
N VAL A 129 9.58 -17.02 20.55
CA VAL A 129 8.83 -18.17 20.05
C VAL A 129 9.49 -19.48 20.45
N ALA A 130 8.67 -20.50 20.76
CA ALA A 130 9.10 -21.84 21.11
C ALA A 130 9.82 -22.52 19.91
N THR A 131 10.84 -23.33 20.23
CA THR A 131 11.65 -24.05 19.24
C THR A 131 10.82 -24.91 18.29
N GLN A 132 9.78 -25.56 18.82
CA GLN A 132 8.90 -26.44 18.05
C GLN A 132 8.21 -25.70 16.90
N LEU A 133 7.67 -24.50 17.16
CA LEU A 133 6.98 -23.69 16.13
C LEU A 133 7.94 -23.22 15.03
N LEU A 134 9.18 -22.91 15.40
CA LEU A 134 10.23 -22.57 14.43
C LEU A 134 10.61 -23.76 13.55
N HIS A 135 10.68 -24.95 14.14
CA HIS A 135 10.97 -26.18 13.42
C HIS A 135 9.83 -26.57 12.47
N GLU A 136 8.58 -26.43 12.89
CA GLU A 136 7.41 -26.66 12.05
C GLU A 136 7.38 -25.68 10.86
N ASP A 137 7.61 -24.38 11.09
CA ASP A 137 7.65 -23.36 10.03
C ASP A 137 8.77 -23.66 9.01
N LEU A 138 9.95 -24.11 9.49
CA LEU A 138 11.06 -24.52 8.63
C LEU A 138 10.69 -25.72 7.76
N ASN A 139 10.10 -26.75 8.35
CA ASN A 139 9.71 -27.97 7.63
C ASN A 139 8.63 -27.67 6.57
N ASP A 140 7.66 -26.82 6.88
CA ASP A 140 6.67 -26.36 5.90
C ASP A 140 7.32 -25.66 4.71
N LEU A 141 8.31 -24.80 4.95
CA LEU A 141 9.05 -24.11 3.89
C LEU A 141 9.89 -25.07 3.03
N ILE A 142 10.50 -26.07 3.63
CA ILE A 142 11.23 -27.12 2.91
C ILE A 142 10.28 -27.94 2.05
N ALA A 143 9.11 -28.30 2.58
CA ALA A 143 8.09 -29.03 1.83
C ALA A 143 7.57 -28.19 0.63
N GLN A 144 7.38 -26.88 0.81
CA GLN A 144 7.03 -25.98 -0.30
C GLN A 144 8.11 -25.95 -1.39
N TRP A 145 9.39 -25.91 -1.01
CA TRP A 145 10.48 -25.99 -1.99
C TRP A 145 10.48 -27.32 -2.76
N ALA A 146 10.26 -28.43 -2.06
CA ALA A 146 10.14 -29.75 -2.69
C ALA A 146 8.96 -29.79 -3.69
N GLU A 147 7.81 -29.19 -3.36
CA GLU A 147 6.68 -29.07 -4.27
C GLU A 147 7.03 -28.24 -5.51
N ILE A 148 7.72 -27.10 -5.34
CA ILE A 148 8.21 -26.27 -6.45
C ILE A 148 9.09 -27.09 -7.37
N THR A 149 10.04 -27.84 -6.82
CA THR A 149 10.95 -28.70 -7.60
C THR A 149 10.19 -29.78 -8.37
N LYS A 150 9.20 -30.41 -7.74
CA LYS A 150 8.32 -31.39 -8.39
C LYS A 150 7.53 -30.80 -9.54
N ARG A 151 6.98 -29.58 -9.37
CA ARG A 151 6.22 -28.90 -10.42
C ARG A 151 7.09 -28.50 -11.61
N LEU A 152 8.37 -28.12 -11.37
CA LEU A 152 9.31 -27.82 -12.45
C LEU A 152 9.49 -28.98 -13.44
N GLN A 153 9.33 -30.23 -13.00
CA GLN A 153 9.41 -31.42 -13.88
C GLN A 153 8.23 -31.51 -14.86
N GLN A 154 7.10 -30.92 -14.52
CA GLN A 154 5.84 -31.07 -15.26
C GLN A 154 5.50 -29.87 -16.15
N LEU A 155 6.21 -28.75 -15.95
CA LEU A 155 5.86 -27.48 -16.56
C LEU A 155 6.81 -27.09 -17.70
N GLN A 156 6.24 -26.58 -18.77
CA GLN A 156 6.99 -25.95 -19.86
C GLN A 156 6.99 -24.42 -19.69
N ALA A 157 8.18 -23.82 -19.77
CA ALA A 157 8.31 -22.36 -19.68
C ALA A 157 7.72 -21.67 -20.93
N PRO A 158 7.08 -20.49 -20.79
CA PRO A 158 6.88 -19.74 -19.56
C PRO A 158 5.60 -20.13 -18.83
N GLN A 159 5.70 -20.53 -17.56
CA GLN A 159 4.53 -20.85 -16.72
C GLN A 159 4.80 -20.48 -15.25
N ILE A 160 3.70 -20.30 -14.49
CA ILE A 160 3.77 -20.08 -13.03
C ILE A 160 4.03 -21.43 -12.37
N VAL A 161 5.21 -21.57 -11.76
CA VAL A 161 5.61 -22.78 -11.03
C VAL A 161 4.95 -22.84 -9.66
N TYR A 162 4.92 -21.73 -8.96
CA TYR A 162 4.32 -21.59 -7.65
C TYR A 162 3.70 -20.20 -7.48
N SER A 163 2.55 -20.16 -6.88
CA SER A 163 1.90 -18.93 -6.48
C SER A 163 1.41 -19.11 -5.05
N GLU A 164 1.62 -18.11 -4.23
CA GLU A 164 1.01 -18.04 -2.91
C GLU A 164 -0.51 -17.88 -3.11
N THR A 165 -1.22 -19.01 -3.13
CA THR A 165 -2.56 -19.15 -3.73
C THR A 165 -3.64 -18.38 -2.98
N ARG A 166 -3.37 -17.91 -1.75
CA ARG A 166 -4.41 -17.36 -0.88
C ARG A 166 -3.94 -16.06 -0.23
N LYS A 167 -4.35 -14.96 -0.84
CA LYS A 167 -4.08 -13.59 -0.31
C LYS A 167 -4.48 -13.44 1.15
N THR A 168 -5.53 -14.15 1.59
CA THR A 168 -6.02 -14.14 2.97
C THR A 168 -4.99 -14.72 3.94
N ASN A 169 -4.41 -15.87 3.60
CA ASN A 169 -3.40 -16.53 4.46
C ASN A 169 -2.11 -15.70 4.52
N THR A 170 -1.69 -15.13 3.40
CA THR A 170 -0.54 -14.22 3.35
C THR A 170 -0.77 -12.99 4.24
N LEU A 171 -1.98 -12.40 4.18
CA LEU A 171 -2.34 -11.27 5.02
C LEU A 171 -2.31 -11.64 6.51
N LEU A 172 -2.94 -12.75 6.88
CA LEU A 172 -2.97 -13.22 8.27
C LEU A 172 -1.56 -13.54 8.78
N ARG A 173 -0.73 -14.22 7.98
CA ARG A 173 0.67 -14.49 8.31
C ARG A 173 1.43 -13.22 8.68
N ASP A 174 1.22 -12.14 7.94
CA ASP A 174 1.99 -10.92 8.08
C ASP A 174 1.41 -9.92 9.10
N VAL A 175 0.09 -9.98 9.34
CA VAL A 175 -0.63 -8.97 10.15
C VAL A 175 -1.09 -9.52 11.48
N LEU A 176 -1.48 -10.81 11.57
CA LEU A 176 -2.04 -11.39 12.79
C LEU A 176 -1.02 -11.38 13.93
N ASN A 177 -1.41 -10.77 15.05
CA ASN A 177 -0.65 -10.74 16.30
C ASN A 177 -1.62 -10.76 17.51
N ASP A 178 -1.11 -10.75 18.72
CA ASP A 178 -1.90 -10.88 19.96
C ASP A 178 -2.88 -9.70 20.21
N SER A 179 -2.79 -8.62 19.44
CA SER A 179 -3.73 -7.50 19.55
C SER A 179 -5.04 -7.74 18.80
N PHE A 180 -5.15 -8.82 18.02
CA PHE A 180 -6.36 -9.17 17.29
C PHE A 180 -7.34 -9.93 18.17
N ASN A 181 -8.56 -9.39 18.31
CA ASN A 181 -9.62 -10.01 19.11
C ASN A 181 -10.68 -10.72 18.24
N ASN A 182 -10.88 -10.24 17.01
CA ASN A 182 -11.89 -10.77 16.10
C ASN A 182 -11.40 -10.75 14.64
N VAL A 183 -11.77 -11.78 13.91
CA VAL A 183 -11.66 -11.87 12.47
C VAL A 183 -13.05 -12.15 11.90
N VAL A 184 -13.64 -11.18 11.26
CA VAL A 184 -15.01 -11.28 10.74
C VAL A 184 -15.01 -11.48 9.25
N VAL A 185 -15.68 -12.53 8.77
CA VAL A 185 -15.69 -12.95 7.37
C VAL A 185 -17.14 -13.16 6.93
N ASN A 186 -17.51 -12.69 5.75
CA ASN A 186 -18.86 -12.83 5.20
C ASN A 186 -19.02 -14.01 4.24
N GLU A 187 -17.94 -14.68 3.87
CA GLU A 187 -17.97 -15.83 2.96
C GLU A 187 -17.62 -17.10 3.73
N PRO A 188 -18.54 -18.12 3.75
CA PRO A 188 -18.33 -19.33 4.54
C PRO A 188 -17.06 -20.11 4.16
N SER A 189 -16.72 -20.19 2.90
CA SER A 189 -15.52 -20.89 2.42
C SER A 189 -14.25 -20.25 2.94
N ILE A 190 -14.18 -18.92 2.91
CA ILE A 190 -13.05 -18.14 3.43
C ILE A 190 -13.00 -18.24 4.96
N ALA A 191 -14.15 -18.22 5.66
CA ALA A 191 -14.19 -18.33 7.11
C ALA A 191 -13.62 -19.69 7.58
N ASN A 192 -13.96 -20.79 6.92
CA ASN A 192 -13.40 -22.10 7.22
C ASN A 192 -11.91 -22.17 6.95
N GLU A 193 -11.47 -21.64 5.82
CA GLU A 193 -10.05 -21.54 5.48
C GLU A 193 -9.25 -20.75 6.53
N VAL A 194 -9.76 -19.60 6.92
CA VAL A 194 -9.14 -18.74 7.94
C VAL A 194 -9.08 -19.46 9.30
N LYS A 195 -10.15 -20.17 9.69
CA LYS A 195 -10.17 -20.98 10.91
C LYS A 195 -9.08 -22.05 10.91
N GLU A 196 -8.98 -22.82 9.83
CA GLU A 196 -7.95 -23.86 9.68
C GLU A 196 -6.54 -23.27 9.72
N TYR A 197 -6.34 -22.15 9.04
CA TYR A 197 -5.05 -21.48 9.04
C TYR A 197 -4.69 -20.96 10.45
N ILE A 198 -5.61 -20.28 11.13
CA ILE A 198 -5.36 -19.76 12.51
C ILE A 198 -5.13 -20.92 13.47
N LYS A 199 -5.90 -22.02 13.38
CA LYS A 199 -5.68 -23.21 14.18
C LYS A 199 -4.28 -23.78 14.04
N LYS A 200 -3.72 -23.76 12.80
CA LYS A 200 -2.35 -24.21 12.54
C LYS A 200 -1.30 -23.29 13.17
N ILE A 201 -1.47 -21.94 13.08
CA ILE A 201 -0.44 -20.98 13.51
C ILE A 201 -0.58 -20.54 14.97
N SER A 202 -1.77 -20.67 15.56
CA SER A 202 -2.08 -20.29 16.95
C SER A 202 -3.23 -21.15 17.47
N PRO A 203 -2.95 -22.40 17.90
CA PRO A 203 -3.97 -23.31 18.39
C PRO A 203 -4.80 -22.69 19.53
N GLY A 204 -6.12 -22.80 19.44
CA GLY A 204 -7.06 -22.21 20.41
C GLY A 204 -7.58 -20.81 20.04
N SER A 205 -6.92 -20.12 19.11
CA SER A 205 -7.33 -18.79 18.64
C SER A 205 -8.34 -18.82 17.48
N GLU A 206 -8.68 -19.99 16.95
CA GLU A 206 -9.68 -20.16 15.89
C GLU A 206 -11.08 -19.65 16.27
N LYS A 207 -11.35 -19.55 17.58
CA LYS A 207 -12.62 -19.00 18.12
C LYS A 207 -12.84 -17.52 17.80
N MET A 208 -11.76 -16.78 17.51
CA MET A 208 -11.86 -15.37 17.08
C MET A 208 -12.48 -15.20 15.69
N VAL A 209 -12.57 -16.27 14.90
CA VAL A 209 -13.12 -16.18 13.54
C VAL A 209 -14.64 -16.31 13.58
N THR A 210 -15.32 -15.26 13.19
CA THR A 210 -16.78 -15.17 13.16
C THR A 210 -17.28 -15.04 11.74
N LEU A 211 -18.25 -15.91 11.36
CA LEU A 211 -18.97 -15.79 10.10
C LEU A 211 -20.07 -14.73 10.25
N HIS A 212 -20.02 -13.71 9.38
CA HIS A 212 -21.03 -12.67 9.33
C HIS A 212 -22.18 -13.10 8.41
N THR A 213 -23.37 -13.27 8.99
CA THR A 213 -24.57 -13.76 8.29
C THR A 213 -25.68 -12.72 8.20
N THR A 214 -25.48 -11.51 8.74
CA THR A 214 -26.50 -10.46 8.71
C THR A 214 -26.59 -9.86 7.29
N GLY A 215 -27.78 -9.42 6.86
CA GLY A 215 -27.98 -8.84 5.54
C GLY A 215 -27.29 -7.49 5.29
N LYS A 216 -26.56 -6.93 6.28
CA LYS A 216 -25.75 -5.71 6.13
C LYS A 216 -24.32 -6.06 5.71
N SER A 217 -23.68 -5.18 4.97
CA SER A 217 -22.25 -5.32 4.68
C SER A 217 -21.43 -5.36 5.97
N VAL A 218 -20.40 -6.22 6.03
CA VAL A 218 -19.47 -6.28 7.16
C VAL A 218 -18.88 -4.89 7.46
N PHE A 219 -18.47 -4.16 6.44
CA PHE A 219 -17.89 -2.84 6.60
C PHE A 219 -18.88 -1.81 7.15
N ASP A 220 -20.16 -1.92 6.78
CA ASP A 220 -21.19 -1.02 7.31
C ASP A 220 -21.51 -1.32 8.76
N GLN A 221 -21.51 -2.60 9.15
CA GLN A 221 -21.74 -3.00 10.55
C GLN A 221 -20.67 -2.44 11.50
N PHE A 222 -19.43 -2.40 11.07
CA PHE A 222 -18.31 -1.86 11.85
C PHE A 222 -17.99 -0.40 11.54
N GLY A 223 -18.84 0.30 10.76
CA GLY A 223 -18.64 1.70 10.39
C GLY A 223 -17.43 1.97 9.49
N VAL A 224 -16.82 0.92 8.93
CA VAL A 224 -15.60 1.01 8.09
C VAL A 224 -15.88 1.74 6.79
N THR A 225 -17.04 1.52 6.16
CA THR A 225 -17.44 2.23 4.92
C THR A 225 -17.46 3.75 5.12
N LYS A 226 -18.02 4.20 6.26
CA LYS A 226 -18.06 5.63 6.59
C LYS A 226 -16.67 6.19 6.82
N GLN A 227 -15.80 5.42 7.52
CA GLN A 227 -14.42 5.81 7.75
C GLN A 227 -13.64 5.88 6.42
N ILE A 228 -13.77 4.90 5.54
CA ILE A 228 -13.11 4.91 4.23
C ILE A 228 -13.50 6.18 3.45
N LYS A 229 -14.80 6.51 3.37
CA LYS A 229 -15.26 7.72 2.67
C LYS A 229 -14.66 8.99 3.22
N SER A 230 -14.54 9.12 4.55
CA SER A 230 -13.95 10.31 5.18
C SER A 230 -12.41 10.33 5.04
N LEU A 231 -11.76 9.18 5.13
CA LEU A 231 -10.31 9.07 5.12
C LEU A 231 -9.66 9.36 3.76
N PHE A 232 -10.39 9.15 2.65
CA PHE A 232 -9.88 9.41 1.30
C PHE A 232 -10.36 10.75 0.72
N SER A 233 -11.01 11.59 1.52
CA SER A 233 -11.36 12.94 1.09
C SER A 233 -10.12 13.84 1.04
N ARG A 234 -10.20 14.94 0.27
CA ARG A 234 -9.16 15.98 0.24
C ARG A 234 -8.92 16.57 1.62
N THR A 235 -10.02 16.76 2.38
CA THR A 235 -9.99 17.28 3.75
C THR A 235 -10.12 16.14 4.74
N VAL A 236 -9.21 16.04 5.69
CA VAL A 236 -9.21 15.06 6.78
C VAL A 236 -9.43 15.77 8.09
N ASN A 237 -10.60 15.56 8.72
CA ASN A 237 -10.91 16.16 10.00
C ASN A 237 -10.22 15.40 11.14
N MET A 238 -9.74 16.14 12.13
CA MET A 238 -9.16 15.65 13.37
C MET A 238 -10.14 15.79 14.54
N ASP A 239 -9.91 15.03 15.60
CA ASP A 239 -10.81 14.98 16.77
C ASP A 239 -10.93 16.35 17.46
N SER A 240 -9.88 17.15 17.41
CA SER A 240 -9.85 18.50 17.97
C SER A 240 -10.71 19.53 17.21
N GLY A 241 -11.22 19.18 16.01
CA GLY A 241 -11.88 20.10 15.08
C GLY A 241 -10.93 20.84 14.14
N ALA A 242 -9.62 20.60 14.26
CA ALA A 242 -8.64 20.96 13.26
C ALA A 242 -8.73 19.99 12.05
N TYR A 243 -8.11 20.32 10.94
CA TYR A 243 -8.16 19.47 9.75
C TYR A 243 -6.90 19.58 8.90
N LEU A 244 -6.64 18.52 8.12
CA LEU A 244 -5.59 18.49 7.12
C LEU A 244 -6.19 18.66 5.73
N ILE A 245 -5.46 19.32 4.83
CA ILE A 245 -5.73 19.32 3.40
C ILE A 245 -4.62 18.51 2.74
N VAL A 246 -5.00 17.44 2.04
CA VAL A 246 -4.05 16.56 1.36
C VAL A 246 -4.19 16.75 -0.14
N GLU A 247 -3.14 17.21 -0.79
CA GLU A 247 -3.10 17.46 -2.23
C GLU A 247 -1.97 16.70 -2.91
N HIS A 248 -2.21 16.36 -4.16
CA HIS A 248 -1.24 15.68 -5.01
C HIS A 248 -0.84 16.61 -6.13
N THR A 249 0.46 16.79 -6.29
CA THR A 249 1.04 17.44 -7.46
C THR A 249 1.69 16.37 -8.34
N GLU A 250 2.20 16.75 -9.51
CA GLU A 250 2.89 15.81 -10.39
C GLU A 250 4.11 15.15 -9.74
N ALA A 251 4.85 15.87 -8.90
CA ALA A 251 6.13 15.42 -8.36
C ALA A 251 6.11 15.09 -6.86
N LEU A 252 5.18 15.64 -6.09
CA LEU A 252 5.17 15.53 -4.63
C LEU A 252 3.74 15.63 -4.06
N HIS A 253 3.61 15.22 -2.79
CA HIS A 253 2.38 15.39 -2.03
C HIS A 253 2.55 16.58 -1.09
N VAL A 254 1.51 17.38 -0.93
CA VAL A 254 1.47 18.51 0.01
C VAL A 254 0.37 18.27 1.02
N ILE A 255 0.69 18.51 2.28
CA ILE A 255 -0.26 18.41 3.39
C ILE A 255 -0.21 19.73 4.16
N ASP A 256 -1.35 20.43 4.21
CA ASP A 256 -1.52 21.67 4.92
C ASP A 256 -2.31 21.42 6.22
N VAL A 257 -1.86 22.00 7.33
CA VAL A 257 -2.43 21.84 8.67
C VAL A 257 -3.22 23.08 9.04
N ASN A 258 -4.53 22.91 9.29
CA ASN A 258 -5.43 23.98 9.64
C ASN A 258 -6.02 23.79 11.03
N SER A 259 -6.02 24.84 11.86
CA SER A 259 -6.57 24.82 13.22
C SER A 259 -8.10 24.74 13.30
N GLY A 260 -8.79 24.98 12.19
CA GLY A 260 -10.25 25.00 12.16
C GLY A 260 -10.85 26.09 13.06
N ASN A 261 -12.06 25.82 13.58
CA ASN A 261 -12.77 26.75 14.46
C ASN A 261 -12.27 26.76 15.91
N LYS A 262 -11.15 26.14 16.23
CA LYS A 262 -10.48 26.30 17.54
C LYS A 262 -9.87 27.69 17.64
N THR A 263 -10.75 28.70 17.63
CA THR A 263 -10.43 30.04 18.15
C THR A 263 -10.13 29.89 19.63
N ALA A 264 -8.98 30.31 20.01
CA ALA A 264 -8.39 30.29 21.33
C ALA A 264 -9.41 30.29 22.46
N VAL A 265 -9.57 29.21 23.18
CA VAL A 265 -9.74 29.30 24.62
C VAL A 265 -8.59 30.19 25.08
N LYS A 266 -8.87 31.25 25.86
CA LYS A 266 -7.90 32.22 26.40
C LYS A 266 -6.64 31.52 26.92
N GLY A 267 -5.65 31.33 26.09
CA GLY A 267 -4.41 30.61 26.33
C GLY A 267 -3.43 30.94 25.20
N ASP A 268 -2.18 30.78 25.44
CA ASP A 268 -1.08 31.08 24.55
C ASP A 268 -1.33 30.48 23.15
N GLN A 269 -1.45 31.34 22.12
CA GLN A 269 -1.66 30.96 20.72
C GLN A 269 -0.62 29.93 20.25
N GLU A 270 0.59 30.04 20.77
CA GLU A 270 1.68 29.10 20.48
C GLU A 270 1.41 27.70 21.03
N GLN A 271 0.92 27.58 22.27
CA GLN A 271 0.58 26.27 22.84
C GLN A 271 -0.52 25.57 22.08
N ASN A 272 -1.53 26.33 21.59
CA ASN A 272 -2.58 25.80 20.75
C ASN A 272 -2.03 25.31 19.40
N ALA A 273 -1.13 26.07 18.77
CA ALA A 273 -0.46 25.66 17.54
C ALA A 273 0.32 24.36 17.71
N VAL A 274 1.09 24.24 18.81
CA VAL A 274 1.83 23.02 19.15
C VAL A 274 0.91 21.83 19.34
N ALA A 275 -0.19 22.00 20.10
CA ALA A 275 -1.14 20.91 20.35
C ALA A 275 -1.79 20.40 19.05
N VAL A 276 -2.22 21.32 18.17
CA VAL A 276 -2.77 20.99 16.86
C VAL A 276 -1.72 20.29 15.98
N ASN A 277 -0.49 20.81 15.93
CA ASN A 277 0.58 20.26 15.13
C ASN A 277 1.00 18.86 15.60
N VAL A 278 0.98 18.58 16.91
CA VAL A 278 1.28 17.25 17.46
C VAL A 278 0.17 16.25 17.10
N GLU A 279 -1.10 16.67 17.16
CA GLU A 279 -2.22 15.85 16.71
C GLU A 279 -2.12 15.60 15.20
N ALA A 280 -1.86 16.65 14.42
CA ALA A 280 -1.66 16.58 12.97
C ALA A 280 -0.52 15.61 12.61
N ALA A 281 0.61 15.64 13.32
CA ALA A 281 1.73 14.72 13.08
C ALA A 281 1.33 13.25 13.18
N LYS A 282 0.46 12.90 14.15
CA LYS A 282 -0.06 11.53 14.31
C LYS A 282 -1.01 11.15 13.16
N GLU A 283 -1.92 12.06 12.81
CA GLU A 283 -2.86 11.82 11.71
C GLU A 283 -2.15 11.78 10.36
N ILE A 284 -1.16 12.63 10.10
CA ILE A 284 -0.32 12.59 8.90
C ILE A 284 0.34 11.22 8.76
N ALA A 285 1.00 10.72 9.81
CA ALA A 285 1.61 9.39 9.80
C ALA A 285 0.58 8.29 9.49
N ARG A 286 -0.65 8.41 10.01
CA ARG A 286 -1.76 7.51 9.72
C ARG A 286 -2.18 7.60 8.24
N GLN A 287 -2.35 8.81 7.70
CA GLN A 287 -2.75 9.06 6.31
C GLN A 287 -1.70 8.54 5.31
N LEU A 288 -0.41 8.72 5.59
CA LEU A 288 0.67 8.19 4.76
C LEU A 288 0.59 6.67 4.63
N ARG A 289 0.25 5.96 5.71
CA ARG A 289 0.07 4.50 5.71
C ARG A 289 -1.23 4.06 5.03
N LEU A 290 -2.35 4.74 5.30
CA LEU A 290 -3.68 4.37 4.78
C LEU A 290 -3.77 4.56 3.27
N ARG A 291 -3.26 5.69 2.76
CA ARG A 291 -3.27 6.02 1.33
C ARG A 291 -2.06 5.45 0.59
N ASP A 292 -1.13 4.82 1.30
CA ASP A 292 0.18 4.37 0.80
C ASP A 292 0.95 5.46 0.03
N LEU A 293 0.89 6.71 0.55
CA LEU A 293 1.57 7.84 -0.05
C LEU A 293 3.07 7.62 -0.01
N GLY A 294 3.72 7.75 -1.15
CA GLY A 294 5.16 7.54 -1.28
C GLY A 294 5.81 8.55 -2.22
N GLY A 295 7.09 8.72 -2.09
CA GLY A 295 7.86 9.75 -2.79
C GLY A 295 8.21 10.90 -1.84
N ILE A 296 8.12 12.12 -2.32
CA ILE A 296 8.39 13.35 -1.55
C ILE A 296 7.06 13.87 -0.99
N ILE A 297 7.01 14.08 0.31
CA ILE A 297 5.86 14.64 1.02
C ILE A 297 6.31 15.88 1.77
N ILE A 298 5.61 16.98 1.56
CA ILE A 298 5.82 18.26 2.21
C ILE A 298 4.64 18.51 3.15
N VAL A 299 4.95 18.83 4.40
CA VAL A 299 3.93 19.16 5.40
C VAL A 299 4.15 20.60 5.84
N ASP A 300 3.12 21.41 5.70
CA ASP A 300 3.06 22.78 6.20
C ASP A 300 2.36 22.77 7.55
N PHE A 301 3.13 22.94 8.63
CA PHE A 301 2.62 23.00 9.99
C PHE A 301 2.27 24.44 10.37
N ILE A 302 1.30 24.59 11.26
CA ILE A 302 0.98 25.90 11.83
C ILE A 302 2.25 26.52 12.43
N ASP A 303 2.47 27.80 12.15
CA ASP A 303 3.66 28.53 12.59
C ASP A 303 3.93 28.42 14.08
N MET A 304 5.19 28.13 14.42
CA MET A 304 5.71 28.05 15.78
C MET A 304 6.95 28.94 15.91
N LYS A 305 7.00 29.75 16.94
CA LYS A 305 8.13 30.67 17.18
C LYS A 305 9.31 29.98 17.84
N HIS A 306 9.06 29.12 18.83
CA HIS A 306 10.11 28.51 19.65
C HIS A 306 10.67 27.24 18.98
N PRO A 307 12.02 27.10 18.90
CA PRO A 307 12.69 25.93 18.34
C PRO A 307 12.32 24.63 19.07
N ASP A 308 12.11 24.68 20.38
CA ASP A 308 11.73 23.51 21.18
C ASP A 308 10.34 22.97 20.79
N ASN A 309 9.41 23.84 20.44
CA ASN A 309 8.10 23.47 19.93
C ASN A 309 8.20 22.76 18.58
N LYS A 310 9.02 23.27 17.66
CA LYS A 310 9.31 22.61 16.39
C LYS A 310 9.94 21.22 16.60
N LYS A 311 10.85 21.11 17.57
CA LYS A 311 11.46 19.83 17.94
C LYS A 311 10.45 18.85 18.54
N ALA A 312 9.51 19.32 19.36
CA ALA A 312 8.44 18.49 19.92
C ALA A 312 7.54 17.90 18.82
N VAL A 313 7.11 18.72 17.84
CA VAL A 313 6.32 18.27 16.70
C VAL A 313 7.10 17.29 15.82
N TYR A 314 8.37 17.58 15.54
CA TYR A 314 9.26 16.65 14.81
C TYR A 314 9.38 15.29 15.50
N ASN A 315 9.56 15.28 16.82
CA ASN A 315 9.64 14.04 17.58
C ASN A 315 8.32 13.26 17.56
N ALA A 316 7.18 13.95 17.69
CA ALA A 316 5.86 13.33 17.59
C ALA A 316 5.63 12.67 16.20
N LEU A 317 6.04 13.36 15.13
CA LEU A 317 5.97 12.80 13.77
C LEU A 317 6.87 11.59 13.61
N LYS A 318 8.10 11.67 14.12
CA LYS A 318 9.06 10.56 14.07
C LYS A 318 8.58 9.33 14.86
N GLU A 319 7.99 9.54 16.03
CA GLU A 319 7.40 8.48 16.85
C GLU A 319 6.18 7.84 16.15
N ALA A 320 5.27 8.66 15.61
CA ALA A 320 4.11 8.18 14.89
C ALA A 320 4.46 7.37 13.61
N MET A 321 5.61 7.69 12.99
CA MET A 321 6.13 6.98 11.82
C MET A 321 6.99 5.76 12.17
N ALA A 322 7.36 5.54 13.42
CA ALA A 322 8.24 4.43 13.83
C ALA A 322 7.69 3.05 13.46
N ASN A 323 6.37 2.89 13.46
CA ASN A 323 5.68 1.65 13.10
C ASN A 323 5.40 1.50 11.58
N ASP A 324 5.84 2.46 10.76
CA ASP A 324 5.68 2.34 9.31
C ASP A 324 6.63 1.27 8.75
N ARG A 325 6.07 0.35 7.97
CA ARG A 325 6.85 -0.72 7.32
C ARG A 325 7.67 -0.23 6.14
N ALA A 326 7.24 0.86 5.50
CA ALA A 326 7.95 1.47 4.39
C ALA A 326 9.18 2.24 4.88
N LYS A 327 10.29 2.11 4.17
CA LYS A 327 11.50 2.91 4.46
C LYS A 327 11.19 4.38 4.25
N HIS A 328 11.44 5.19 5.26
CA HIS A 328 11.19 6.62 5.24
C HIS A 328 12.32 7.42 5.92
N THR A 329 12.40 8.68 5.60
CA THR A 329 13.31 9.64 6.21
C THR A 329 12.54 10.93 6.46
N ILE A 330 12.66 11.49 7.65
CA ILE A 330 12.02 12.74 8.06
C ILE A 330 13.13 13.73 8.38
N LEU A 331 13.12 14.89 7.75
CA LEU A 331 14.02 15.98 8.06
C LEU A 331 13.45 16.86 9.18
N PRO A 332 14.30 17.50 9.99
CA PRO A 332 13.85 18.49 10.98
C PRO A 332 13.00 19.59 10.34
N ILE A 333 12.02 20.10 11.09
CA ILE A 333 11.16 21.18 10.61
C ILE A 333 12.03 22.40 10.29
N SER A 334 11.85 22.95 9.09
CA SER A 334 12.59 24.09 8.58
C SER A 334 12.26 25.38 9.36
N LYS A 335 13.02 26.45 9.10
CA LYS A 335 12.73 27.79 9.65
C LYS A 335 11.33 28.28 9.23
N PHE A 336 10.86 27.86 8.06
CA PHE A 336 9.56 28.23 7.51
C PHE A 336 8.39 27.36 8.04
N GLY A 337 8.59 26.49 9.04
CA GLY A 337 7.53 25.63 9.56
C GLY A 337 7.30 24.32 8.77
N VAL A 338 8.00 24.13 7.66
CA VAL A 338 7.79 23.03 6.72
C VAL A 338 8.59 21.78 7.13
N ALA A 339 7.92 20.64 7.23
CA ALA A 339 8.55 19.33 7.34
C ALA A 339 8.65 18.63 5.98
N GLN A 340 9.76 17.91 5.78
CA GLN A 340 10.04 17.16 4.58
C GLN A 340 10.15 15.68 4.91
N ILE A 341 9.37 14.84 4.22
CA ILE A 341 9.36 13.41 4.40
C ILE A 341 9.64 12.76 3.05
N THR A 342 10.52 11.77 3.05
CA THR A 342 10.66 10.86 1.91
C THR A 342 10.20 9.48 2.34
N ARG A 343 9.31 8.84 1.58
CA ARG A 343 8.78 7.52 1.87
C ARG A 343 8.86 6.63 0.63
N GLN A 344 9.35 5.41 0.79
CA GLN A 344 9.48 4.46 -0.31
C GLN A 344 8.08 4.06 -0.80
N ARG A 345 7.87 4.10 -2.13
CA ARG A 345 6.66 3.56 -2.76
C ARG A 345 6.75 2.03 -2.75
N VAL A 346 5.95 1.38 -1.93
CA VAL A 346 5.90 -0.09 -1.80
C VAL A 346 4.80 -0.67 -2.68
N LYS A 347 3.65 0.00 -2.73
CA LYS A 347 2.46 -0.35 -3.52
C LYS A 347 2.01 0.84 -4.37
N PRO A 348 1.12 0.64 -5.34
CA PRO A 348 0.40 1.75 -5.94
C PRO A 348 -0.33 2.56 -4.87
N GLU A 349 -0.35 3.86 -5.04
CA GLU A 349 -1.10 4.75 -4.18
C GLU A 349 -2.58 4.39 -4.21
N VAL A 350 -3.20 4.32 -3.03
CA VAL A 350 -4.63 4.07 -2.90
C VAL A 350 -5.37 5.38 -3.04
N ASN A 351 -5.94 5.62 -4.22
CA ASN A 351 -6.79 6.77 -4.49
C ASN A 351 -8.22 6.30 -4.74
N ILE A 352 -9.10 6.54 -3.78
CA ILE A 352 -10.53 6.24 -3.91
C ILE A 352 -11.23 7.54 -4.25
N THR A 353 -11.57 7.71 -5.53
CA THR A 353 -12.37 8.85 -5.99
C THR A 353 -13.79 8.70 -5.46
N THR A 354 -14.13 9.47 -4.42
CA THR A 354 -15.46 9.45 -3.79
C THR A 354 -16.40 10.52 -4.35
N THR A 355 -15.90 11.39 -5.25
CA THR A 355 -16.63 12.50 -5.85
C THR A 355 -16.40 12.53 -7.34
N GLU A 356 -17.44 12.86 -8.09
CA GLU A 356 -17.35 13.15 -9.53
C GLU A 356 -17.30 14.64 -9.77
N VAL A 357 -16.70 15.05 -10.87
CA VAL A 357 -16.69 16.45 -11.28
C VAL A 357 -18.11 16.86 -11.59
N CYS A 358 -18.59 17.93 -10.96
CA CYS A 358 -19.93 18.45 -11.20
C CYS A 358 -20.10 18.81 -12.70
N PRO A 359 -21.05 18.16 -13.41
CA PRO A 359 -21.23 18.40 -14.85
C PRO A 359 -21.68 19.84 -15.15
N THR A 360 -22.26 20.56 -14.17
CA THR A 360 -22.76 21.92 -14.35
C THR A 360 -21.63 22.97 -14.29
N CYS A 361 -20.69 22.82 -13.37
CA CYS A 361 -19.61 23.79 -13.18
C CYS A 361 -18.23 23.26 -13.53
N SER A 362 -18.15 22.01 -14.02
CA SER A 362 -16.87 21.34 -14.37
C SER A 362 -15.81 21.43 -13.25
N GLY A 363 -16.24 21.41 -11.99
CA GLY A 363 -15.37 21.48 -10.81
C GLY A 363 -15.02 22.89 -10.33
N THR A 364 -15.45 23.94 -11.02
CA THR A 364 -15.13 25.33 -10.62
C THR A 364 -15.88 25.80 -9.38
N GLY A 365 -16.97 25.14 -8.99
CA GLY A 365 -17.89 25.58 -7.91
C GLY A 365 -18.65 26.86 -8.25
N LYS A 366 -18.50 27.40 -9.45
CA LYS A 366 -19.13 28.62 -9.93
C LYS A 366 -19.84 28.33 -11.25
N ILE A 367 -21.00 28.93 -11.43
CA ILE A 367 -21.75 28.93 -12.69
C ILE A 367 -21.83 30.38 -13.18
N GLU A 368 -22.00 30.57 -14.48
CA GLU A 368 -22.25 31.91 -15.02
C GLU A 368 -23.47 32.54 -14.36
N ALA A 369 -23.41 33.84 -14.10
CA ALA A 369 -24.51 34.55 -13.50
C ALA A 369 -25.77 34.41 -14.38
N SER A 370 -26.90 34.01 -13.76
CA SER A 370 -28.16 33.76 -14.48
C SER A 370 -28.63 34.95 -15.32
N VAL A 371 -28.26 36.17 -14.93
CA VAL A 371 -28.56 37.41 -15.68
C VAL A 371 -27.84 37.41 -17.04
N LEU A 372 -26.55 37.07 -17.06
CA LEU A 372 -25.77 37.01 -18.31
C LEU A 372 -26.19 35.84 -19.22
N LEU A 373 -26.61 34.73 -18.62
CA LEU A 373 -27.10 33.55 -19.35
C LEU A 373 -28.42 33.89 -20.09
N ILE A 374 -29.29 34.67 -19.49
CA ILE A 374 -30.56 35.10 -20.10
C ILE A 374 -30.30 35.97 -21.32
N ASP A 375 -29.40 36.94 -21.21
CA ASP A 375 -29.01 37.80 -22.31
C ASP A 375 -28.36 37.07 -23.46
N ASP A 376 -27.58 36.03 -23.16
CA ASP A 376 -26.95 35.17 -24.17
C ASP A 376 -27.98 34.29 -24.90
N ILE A 377 -28.94 33.73 -24.18
CA ILE A 377 -30.03 32.96 -24.76
C ILE A 377 -30.84 33.89 -25.71
N GLU A 378 -31.17 35.09 -25.28
CA GLU A 378 -31.91 36.05 -26.10
C GLU A 378 -31.12 36.42 -27.37
N ARG A 379 -29.85 36.69 -27.25
CA ARG A 379 -28.99 37.00 -28.44
C ARG A 379 -28.94 35.82 -29.41
N LYS A 380 -28.77 34.59 -28.91
CA LYS A 380 -28.74 33.38 -29.72
C LYS A 380 -30.08 33.13 -30.43
N ILE A 381 -31.20 33.28 -29.74
CA ILE A 381 -32.55 33.15 -30.34
C ILE A 381 -32.75 34.20 -31.41
N LYS A 382 -32.43 35.47 -31.15
CA LYS A 382 -32.53 36.54 -32.12
C LYS A 382 -31.64 36.30 -33.34
N TYR A 383 -30.46 35.76 -33.16
CA TYR A 383 -29.55 35.39 -34.24
C TYR A 383 -30.14 34.28 -35.12
N LEU A 384 -30.65 33.21 -34.53
CA LEU A 384 -31.25 32.06 -35.24
C LEU A 384 -32.49 32.50 -36.04
N VAL A 385 -33.34 33.28 -35.44
CA VAL A 385 -34.59 33.76 -36.10
C VAL A 385 -34.27 34.80 -37.21
N LYS A 386 -33.45 35.80 -36.95
CA LYS A 386 -33.19 36.90 -37.93
C LYS A 386 -32.18 36.55 -39.01
N ASN A 387 -31.10 35.84 -38.66
CA ASN A 387 -29.99 35.60 -39.55
C ASN A 387 -30.03 34.22 -40.23
N GLN A 388 -30.64 33.22 -39.60
CA GLN A 388 -30.80 31.89 -40.11
C GLN A 388 -32.21 31.51 -40.54
N ASN A 389 -33.14 32.44 -40.40
CA ASN A 389 -34.57 32.30 -40.75
C ASN A 389 -35.26 31.06 -40.17
N GLN A 390 -34.82 30.65 -38.95
CA GLN A 390 -35.38 29.49 -38.24
C GLN A 390 -36.75 29.86 -37.67
N GLN A 391 -37.81 29.15 -38.10
CA GLN A 391 -39.19 29.38 -37.62
C GLN A 391 -39.50 28.68 -36.29
N TYR A 392 -38.74 27.60 -35.95
CA TYR A 392 -38.91 26.85 -34.73
C TYR A 392 -37.57 26.65 -34.03
N VAL A 393 -37.51 27.04 -32.75
CA VAL A 393 -36.31 26.91 -31.92
C VAL A 393 -36.70 26.20 -30.63
N LYS A 394 -36.07 25.06 -30.36
CA LYS A 394 -36.24 24.31 -29.11
C LYS A 394 -35.14 24.71 -28.13
N LEU A 395 -35.51 25.34 -27.02
CA LEU A 395 -34.57 25.67 -25.96
C LEU A 395 -34.61 24.58 -24.88
N ILE A 396 -33.47 23.93 -24.64
CA ILE A 396 -33.28 22.94 -23.61
C ILE A 396 -32.38 23.55 -22.54
N VAL A 397 -32.90 23.75 -21.33
CA VAL A 397 -32.18 24.36 -20.22
C VAL A 397 -32.41 23.59 -18.93
N HIS A 398 -31.56 23.82 -17.95
CA HIS A 398 -31.73 23.27 -16.62
C HIS A 398 -33.04 23.82 -15.95
N PRO A 399 -33.79 23.01 -15.16
CA PRO A 399 -35.06 23.43 -14.53
C PRO A 399 -34.98 24.71 -13.73
N PHE A 400 -33.82 24.99 -13.12
CA PHE A 400 -33.61 26.27 -12.40
C PHE A 400 -33.62 27.48 -13.33
N VAL A 401 -33.00 27.38 -14.50
CA VAL A 401 -32.97 28.40 -15.54
C VAL A 401 -34.35 28.59 -16.14
N GLU A 402 -35.09 27.49 -16.40
CA GLU A 402 -36.48 27.50 -16.85
C GLU A 402 -37.39 28.28 -15.87
N SER A 403 -37.25 27.99 -14.54
CA SER A 403 -38.02 28.69 -13.50
C SER A 403 -37.74 30.21 -13.48
N ASN A 404 -36.47 30.61 -13.71
CA ASN A 404 -36.13 32.04 -13.78
C ASN A 404 -36.62 32.69 -15.07
N ILE A 405 -36.58 32.02 -16.20
CA ILE A 405 -37.14 32.51 -17.46
C ILE A 405 -38.67 32.68 -17.34
N LYS A 406 -39.39 31.71 -16.74
CA LYS A 406 -40.85 31.73 -16.56
C LYS A 406 -41.30 32.78 -15.57
N LYS A 407 -40.54 33.10 -14.53
CA LYS A 407 -40.86 34.12 -13.51
C LYS A 407 -40.50 35.55 -13.91
N GLY A 408 -39.58 35.70 -14.87
CA GLY A 408 -39.17 37.02 -15.39
C GLY A 408 -40.12 37.60 -16.41
N ARG A 409 -40.18 38.95 -16.56
CA ARG A 409 -40.90 39.69 -17.62
C ARG A 409 -40.49 39.33 -19.07
N PHE A 410 -39.73 38.25 -19.27
CA PHE A 410 -39.07 37.86 -20.51
C PHE A 410 -40.07 37.40 -21.61
N PHE A 411 -41.19 36.84 -21.21
CA PHE A 411 -42.17 36.32 -22.17
C PHE A 411 -43.16 37.38 -22.70
N ASN A 412 -43.15 38.61 -22.16
CA ASN A 412 -44.06 39.67 -22.66
C ASN A 412 -43.49 40.48 -23.84
N SER A 413 -42.22 40.26 -24.23
CA SER A 413 -41.57 41.01 -25.32
C SER A 413 -41.29 40.18 -26.59
N ILE A 414 -41.51 38.89 -26.54
CA ILE A 414 -41.41 38.02 -27.73
C ILE A 414 -42.83 37.49 -28.02
N GLN A 415 -43.53 38.14 -28.91
CA GLN A 415 -44.69 37.54 -29.53
C GLN A 415 -44.23 36.37 -30.40
N TRP A 416 -44.64 35.17 -30.07
CA TRP A 416 -44.40 33.97 -30.82
C TRP A 416 -45.40 33.87 -31.96
#